data_5e315f9bd5fa0b3b39154d0a85c2d643
#
_entry.id   5e315f9bd5fa0b3b39154d0a85c2d643
#
_cell.length_a   1.000
_cell.length_b   1.000
_cell.length_c   1.000
_cell.angle_alpha   90.00
_cell.angle_beta   90.00
_cell.angle_gamma   90.00
#
_symmetry.space_group_name_H-M   'P 1'
#
loop_
_entity.id
_entity.type
_entity.pdbx_description
1 polymer ?
#
loop_
_entity_poly.entity_id
_entity_poly.type
_entity_poly.pdbx_seq_one_letter_code
_entity_poly.pdbx_strand_id
1 'polypeptide(L)'
;MTVTVTDGMRDGGRLLARVSRRVAPRDRGQISILVFGLLGVVLLLVLGGVDVTAAQIARARLLDASDSAALEAANALDEASAYSGGIGDAVVVSNGTVERAVEENLNARPMPYGISGWRIAQGTGTTDGRTAVVVLQGTAELPMTGGLLAALGRSVTITVESRARAPLQ
;
A
#
# COMPACT_ATOMS: atom_id res chain seq x y z
N MET A 1 108.75 26.37 3.16
CA MET A 1 108.03 26.30 4.42
C MET A 1 106.56 26.18 4.08
N THR A 2 106.11 24.94 4.18
CA THR A 2 104.82 24.43 3.63
C THR A 2 103.76 24.47 4.71
N VAL A 3 102.64 25.05 4.48
CA VAL A 3 101.50 24.86 5.36
C VAL A 3 100.32 24.43 4.50
N THR A 4 99.93 23.22 4.72
CA THR A 4 98.76 22.53 4.17
C THR A 4 97.60 22.85 5.08
N VAL A 5 96.49 23.31 4.47
CA VAL A 5 95.17 23.35 5.12
C VAL A 5 94.22 22.49 4.32
N THR A 6 94.00 21.35 4.88
CA THR A 6 92.96 20.38 4.40
C THR A 6 91.67 20.65 5.17
N ASP A 7 90.64 20.85 4.42
CA ASP A 7 89.44 20.04 4.42
C ASP A 7 88.44 20.21 5.59
N GLY A 8 87.28 20.50 5.27
CA GLY A 8 86.15 20.62 6.17
C GLY A 8 84.81 20.89 5.53
N MET A 9 84.56 20.32 4.33
CA MET A 9 83.29 20.61 3.69
C MET A 9 82.62 19.35 3.03
N ARG A 10 82.26 18.43 3.89
CA ARG A 10 81.52 17.23 3.47
C ARG A 10 80.48 16.79 4.50
N ASP A 11 79.54 17.63 4.90
CA ASP A 11 78.47 17.12 5.73
C ASP A 11 77.16 17.95 5.65
N GLY A 12 76.86 18.53 4.51
CA GLY A 12 75.64 19.31 4.29
C GLY A 12 74.53 18.62 3.48
N GLY A 13 74.75 17.38 3.04
CA GLY A 13 73.91 16.76 2.02
C GLY A 13 72.84 15.75 2.49
N ARG A 14 72.64 15.53 3.78
CA ARG A 14 71.80 14.41 4.25
C ARG A 14 70.50 14.74 5.02
N LEU A 15 70.10 15.99 5.09
CA LEU A 15 68.96 16.36 5.94
C LEU A 15 67.66 16.77 5.18
N LEU A 16 67.53 16.51 3.91
CA LEU A 16 66.30 16.85 3.19
C LEU A 16 65.63 15.66 2.44
N ALA A 17 65.89 14.43 2.89
CA ALA A 17 65.00 13.34 2.57
C ALA A 17 63.72 13.48 3.42
N ARG A 18 62.98 14.57 3.15
CA ARG A 18 61.66 14.78 3.68
C ARG A 18 60.77 13.67 3.11
N VAL A 19 60.54 12.65 3.90
CA VAL A 19 59.56 11.60 3.68
C VAL A 19 58.21 12.32 3.42
N SER A 20 57.92 12.55 2.15
CA SER A 20 56.60 12.92 1.71
C SER A 20 55.69 11.70 1.95
N ARG A 21 55.23 11.53 3.18
CA ARG A 21 54.11 10.64 3.45
C ARG A 21 52.97 11.14 2.59
N ARG A 22 52.78 10.52 1.43
CA ARG A 22 51.52 10.61 0.71
C ARG A 22 50.46 10.09 1.66
N VAL A 23 49.77 11.00 2.29
CA VAL A 23 48.48 10.70 2.90
C VAL A 23 47.60 10.27 1.76
N ALA A 24 47.48 8.96 1.57
CA ALA A 24 46.51 8.43 0.60
C ALA A 24 45.13 8.97 1.01
N PRO A 25 44.39 9.60 0.11
CA PRO A 25 43.10 10.15 0.45
C PRO A 25 42.19 8.99 0.87
N ARG A 26 41.90 8.92 2.16
CA ARG A 26 40.93 7.97 2.74
C ARG A 26 39.49 8.27 2.31
N ASP A 27 39.29 9.34 1.58
CA ASP A 27 37.96 9.86 1.23
C ASP A 27 37.27 9.15 0.05
N ARG A 28 37.99 8.30 -0.70
CA ARG A 28 37.43 7.59 -1.86
C ARG A 28 36.35 6.57 -1.49
N GLY A 29 36.36 6.02 -0.28
CA GLY A 29 35.34 5.07 0.19
C GLY A 29 34.06 5.73 0.71
N GLN A 30 34.14 6.93 1.28
CA GLN A 30 32.98 7.62 1.87
C GLN A 30 31.95 8.06 0.83
N ILE A 31 32.41 8.56 -0.31
CA ILE A 31 31.52 9.00 -1.39
C ILE A 31 30.77 7.81 -1.99
N SER A 32 31.44 6.67 -2.16
CA SER A 32 30.79 5.46 -2.70
C SER A 32 29.68 4.95 -1.76
N ILE A 33 29.91 4.92 -0.46
CA ILE A 33 28.91 4.51 0.53
C ILE A 33 27.70 5.47 0.51
N LEU A 34 27.95 6.78 0.41
CA LEU A 34 26.89 7.78 0.30
C LEU A 34 26.06 7.58 -0.98
N VAL A 35 26.72 7.38 -2.13
CA VAL A 35 26.04 7.15 -3.42
C VAL A 35 25.21 5.87 -3.38
N PHE A 36 25.75 4.75 -2.88
CA PHE A 36 24.99 3.51 -2.74
C PHE A 36 23.84 3.65 -1.73
N GLY A 37 24.06 4.35 -0.62
CA GLY A 37 23.00 4.64 0.34
C GLY A 37 21.87 5.48 -0.27
N LEU A 38 22.23 6.54 -1.00
CA LEU A 38 21.25 7.37 -1.70
C LEU A 38 20.49 6.58 -2.78
N LEU A 39 21.19 5.76 -3.57
CA LEU A 39 20.57 4.89 -4.56
C LEU A 39 19.57 3.92 -3.90
N GLY A 40 19.95 3.33 -2.77
CA GLY A 40 19.07 2.46 -1.99
C GLY A 40 17.79 3.17 -1.53
N VAL A 41 17.91 4.40 -1.02
CA VAL A 41 16.76 5.22 -0.63
C VAL A 41 15.85 5.53 -1.83
N VAL A 42 16.42 5.92 -2.98
CA VAL A 42 15.65 6.19 -4.20
C VAL A 42 14.90 4.94 -4.66
N LEU A 43 15.57 3.78 -4.66
CA LEU A 43 14.91 2.51 -5.02
C LEU A 43 13.76 2.18 -4.08
N LEU A 44 13.93 2.34 -2.77
CA LEU A 44 12.86 2.12 -1.79
C LEU A 44 11.67 3.06 -2.02
N LEU A 45 11.92 4.33 -2.34
CA LEU A 45 10.86 5.29 -2.65
C LEU A 45 10.10 4.91 -3.93
N VAL A 46 10.79 4.45 -4.97
CA VAL A 46 10.15 4.00 -6.22
C VAL A 46 9.30 2.75 -5.97
N LEU A 47 9.85 1.73 -5.30
CA LEU A 47 9.12 0.49 -4.98
C LEU A 47 7.91 0.76 -4.10
N GLY A 48 8.07 1.59 -3.06
CA GLY A 48 6.98 2.00 -2.18
C GLY A 48 5.90 2.81 -2.92
N GLY A 49 6.29 3.68 -3.84
CA GLY A 49 5.37 4.45 -4.69
C GLY A 49 4.51 3.56 -5.58
N VAL A 50 5.09 2.51 -6.17
CA VAL A 50 4.35 1.51 -6.97
C VAL A 50 3.32 0.78 -6.11
N ASP A 51 3.71 0.31 -4.93
CA ASP A 51 2.80 -0.41 -4.03
C ASP A 51 1.67 0.47 -3.50
N VAL A 52 1.95 1.74 -3.16
CA VAL A 52 0.92 2.70 -2.75
C VAL A 52 -0.08 2.92 -3.89
N THR A 53 0.40 3.07 -5.12
CA THR A 53 -0.47 3.23 -6.30
C THR A 53 -1.33 1.98 -6.51
N ALA A 54 -0.75 0.78 -6.40
CA ALA A 54 -1.49 -0.47 -6.50
C ALA A 54 -2.58 -0.59 -5.43
N ALA A 55 -2.27 -0.23 -4.18
CA ALA A 55 -3.24 -0.23 -3.08
C ALA A 55 -4.39 0.78 -3.32
N GLN A 56 -4.12 1.96 -3.88
CA GLN A 56 -5.17 2.94 -4.23
C GLN A 56 -6.08 2.43 -5.35
N ILE A 57 -5.52 1.79 -6.36
CA ILE A 57 -6.30 1.16 -7.44
C ILE A 57 -7.17 0.02 -6.89
N ALA A 58 -6.61 -0.83 -6.03
CA ALA A 58 -7.36 -1.90 -5.37
C ALA A 58 -8.52 -1.33 -4.53
N ARG A 59 -8.28 -0.23 -3.79
CA ARG A 59 -9.33 0.47 -3.03
C ARG A 59 -10.43 1.01 -3.93
N ALA A 60 -10.09 1.64 -5.04
CA ALA A 60 -11.09 2.17 -5.98
C ALA A 60 -11.97 1.05 -6.55
N ARG A 61 -11.38 -0.10 -6.92
CA ARG A 61 -12.12 -1.27 -7.41
C ARG A 61 -13.01 -1.91 -6.34
N LEU A 62 -12.52 -1.97 -5.09
CA LEU A 62 -13.32 -2.48 -3.99
C LEU A 62 -14.50 -1.56 -3.68
N LEU A 63 -14.29 -0.23 -3.79
CA LEU A 63 -15.35 0.76 -3.62
C LEU A 63 -16.40 0.61 -4.72
N ASP A 64 -16.01 0.46 -6.00
CA ASP A 64 -16.91 0.22 -7.12
C ASP A 64 -17.76 -1.06 -6.92
N ALA A 65 -17.15 -2.13 -6.41
CA ALA A 65 -17.87 -3.34 -6.05
C ALA A 65 -18.87 -3.11 -4.90
N SER A 66 -18.47 -2.32 -3.89
CA SER A 66 -19.33 -1.95 -2.75
C SER A 66 -20.50 -1.07 -3.18
N ASP A 67 -20.26 -0.09 -4.07
CA ASP A 67 -21.31 0.80 -4.62
C ASP A 67 -22.36 0.01 -5.39
N SER A 68 -21.92 -0.90 -6.26
CA SER A 68 -22.82 -1.76 -6.99
C SER A 68 -23.63 -2.70 -6.08
N ALA A 69 -22.99 -3.29 -5.07
CA ALA A 69 -23.68 -4.13 -4.11
C ALA A 69 -24.69 -3.33 -3.26
N ALA A 70 -24.37 -2.09 -2.93
CA ALA A 70 -25.27 -1.19 -2.20
C ALA A 70 -26.50 -0.81 -3.03
N LEU A 71 -26.33 -0.55 -4.33
CA LEU A 71 -27.44 -0.29 -5.25
C LEU A 71 -28.36 -1.50 -5.37
N GLU A 72 -27.80 -2.70 -5.53
CA GLU A 72 -28.60 -3.93 -5.61
C GLU A 72 -29.35 -4.19 -4.31
N ALA A 73 -28.69 -4.01 -3.17
CA ALA A 73 -29.32 -4.13 -1.87
C ALA A 73 -30.44 -3.09 -1.65
N ALA A 74 -30.27 -1.85 -2.14
CA ALA A 74 -31.33 -0.84 -2.08
C ALA A 74 -32.53 -1.21 -2.93
N ASN A 75 -32.31 -1.77 -4.13
CA ASN A 75 -33.39 -2.29 -4.98
C ASN A 75 -34.13 -3.46 -4.31
N ALA A 76 -33.42 -4.38 -3.68
CA ALA A 76 -34.02 -5.48 -2.92
C ALA A 76 -34.86 -5.00 -1.73
N LEU A 77 -34.44 -3.89 -1.08
CA LEU A 77 -35.24 -3.25 -0.02
C LEU A 77 -36.52 -2.63 -0.56
N ASP A 78 -36.48 -1.97 -1.74
CA ASP A 78 -37.66 -1.37 -2.37
C ASP A 78 -38.63 -2.45 -2.78
N GLU A 79 -38.19 -3.51 -3.41
CA GLU A 79 -39.00 -4.67 -3.79
C GLU A 79 -39.66 -5.31 -2.55
N ALA A 80 -38.88 -5.59 -1.48
CA ALA A 80 -39.42 -6.13 -0.24
C ALA A 80 -40.47 -5.23 0.39
N SER A 81 -40.30 -3.90 0.32
CA SER A 81 -41.26 -2.94 0.86
C SER A 81 -42.53 -2.88 0.03
N ALA A 82 -42.45 -3.00 -1.28
CA ALA A 82 -43.60 -3.05 -2.17
C ALA A 82 -44.50 -4.29 -1.94
N TYR A 83 -43.88 -5.44 -1.70
CA TYR A 83 -44.61 -6.67 -1.37
C TYR A 83 -45.22 -6.64 0.03
N SER A 84 -44.61 -5.99 1.01
CA SER A 84 -45.12 -5.90 2.38
C SER A 84 -46.36 -4.99 2.51
N GLY A 85 -46.56 -4.04 1.60
CA GLY A 85 -47.72 -3.14 1.56
C GLY A 85 -49.01 -3.78 1.05
N GLY A 86 -48.98 -5.01 0.49
CA GLY A 86 -50.10 -5.65 -0.22
C GLY A 86 -50.69 -6.90 0.42
N ILE A 87 -50.01 -7.69 1.22
CA ILE A 87 -50.45 -8.98 1.75
C ILE A 87 -49.85 -9.18 3.16
N GLY A 88 -50.71 -9.45 4.13
CA GLY A 88 -50.56 -9.46 5.59
C GLY A 88 -49.46 -10.28 6.27
N ASP A 89 -48.37 -10.67 5.58
CA ASP A 89 -47.14 -11.11 6.20
C ASP A 89 -46.03 -10.14 5.78
N ALA A 90 -45.76 -9.16 6.63
CA ALA A 90 -44.68 -8.21 6.41
C ALA A 90 -43.37 -8.99 6.24
N VAL A 91 -42.87 -9.05 5.02
CA VAL A 91 -41.44 -9.41 4.81
C VAL A 91 -40.66 -8.36 5.55
N VAL A 92 -40.08 -8.77 6.68
CA VAL A 92 -39.30 -7.88 7.54
C VAL A 92 -38.11 -7.41 6.71
N VAL A 93 -38.19 -6.16 6.25
CA VAL A 93 -37.06 -5.46 5.62
C VAL A 93 -35.96 -5.42 6.67
N SER A 94 -35.02 -6.34 6.56
CA SER A 94 -34.05 -6.63 7.59
C SER A 94 -32.61 -6.56 7.05
N ASN A 95 -31.68 -6.48 7.95
CA ASN A 95 -30.26 -6.61 7.61
C ASN A 95 -29.98 -7.87 6.78
N GLY A 96 -30.68 -8.98 7.03
CA GLY A 96 -30.58 -10.21 6.25
C GLY A 96 -30.99 -10.07 4.78
N THR A 97 -31.91 -9.15 4.44
CA THR A 97 -32.25 -8.87 3.03
C THR A 97 -31.06 -8.18 2.35
N VAL A 98 -30.46 -7.19 3.01
CA VAL A 98 -29.27 -6.49 2.49
C VAL A 98 -28.09 -7.45 2.34
N GLU A 99 -27.78 -8.22 3.39
CA GLU A 99 -26.66 -9.17 3.37
C GLU A 99 -26.79 -10.19 2.22
N ARG A 100 -27.97 -10.75 2.04
CA ARG A 100 -28.25 -11.71 0.94
C ARG A 100 -28.04 -11.07 -0.42
N ALA A 101 -28.60 -9.90 -0.66
CA ALA A 101 -28.46 -9.19 -1.94
C ALA A 101 -26.98 -8.85 -2.23
N VAL A 102 -26.23 -8.45 -1.20
CA VAL A 102 -24.79 -8.19 -1.30
C VAL A 102 -24.03 -9.47 -1.62
N GLU A 103 -24.31 -10.59 -0.94
CA GLU A 103 -23.67 -11.88 -1.21
C GLU A 103 -23.93 -12.35 -2.64
N GLU A 104 -25.18 -12.27 -3.10
CA GLU A 104 -25.56 -12.62 -4.47
C GLU A 104 -24.83 -11.77 -5.51
N ASN A 105 -24.78 -10.45 -5.31
CA ASN A 105 -24.07 -9.53 -6.18
C ASN A 105 -22.57 -9.83 -6.24
N LEU A 106 -21.93 -10.05 -5.09
CA LEU A 106 -20.50 -10.35 -5.00
C LEU A 106 -20.15 -11.71 -5.60
N ASN A 107 -21.00 -12.72 -5.40
CA ASN A 107 -20.79 -14.07 -5.95
C ASN A 107 -21.00 -14.11 -7.47
N ALA A 108 -21.81 -13.24 -8.02
CA ALA A 108 -22.03 -13.12 -9.47
C ALA A 108 -20.87 -12.41 -10.20
N ARG A 109 -19.93 -11.81 -9.47
CA ARG A 109 -18.82 -11.03 -10.03
C ARG A 109 -17.48 -11.74 -9.93
N PRO A 110 -16.62 -11.58 -10.94
CA PRO A 110 -15.22 -12.01 -10.79
C PRO A 110 -14.52 -11.10 -9.78
N MET A 111 -13.56 -11.69 -9.04
CA MET A 111 -12.70 -10.94 -8.15
C MET A 111 -11.94 -9.84 -8.91
N PRO A 112 -11.96 -8.57 -8.48
CA PRO A 112 -11.24 -7.51 -9.14
C PRO A 112 -9.72 -7.73 -9.08
N TYR A 113 -9.03 -7.40 -10.16
CA TYR A 113 -7.57 -7.49 -10.19
C TYR A 113 -6.94 -6.62 -9.09
N GLY A 114 -5.92 -7.15 -8.42
CA GLY A 114 -5.22 -6.50 -7.30
C GLY A 114 -5.88 -6.70 -5.95
N ILE A 115 -6.92 -7.56 -5.88
CA ILE A 115 -7.57 -8.01 -4.64
C ILE A 115 -7.51 -9.54 -4.61
N SER A 116 -6.93 -10.11 -3.56
CA SER A 116 -6.80 -11.57 -3.40
C SER A 116 -7.97 -12.21 -2.66
N GLY A 117 -8.81 -11.41 -2.03
CA GLY A 117 -10.00 -11.87 -1.33
C GLY A 117 -10.80 -10.71 -0.79
N TRP A 118 -12.10 -10.90 -0.65
CA TRP A 118 -13.01 -9.94 -0.01
C TRP A 118 -13.98 -10.65 0.94
N ARG A 119 -14.56 -9.87 1.83
CA ARG A 119 -15.62 -10.32 2.73
C ARG A 119 -16.54 -9.15 3.07
N ILE A 120 -17.78 -9.48 3.36
CA ILE A 120 -18.73 -8.55 3.96
C ILE A 120 -18.31 -8.32 5.42
N ALA A 121 -18.16 -7.06 5.80
CA ALA A 121 -17.74 -6.68 7.14
C ALA A 121 -18.94 -6.23 7.99
N GLN A 122 -18.71 -6.13 9.29
CA GLN A 122 -19.70 -5.62 10.24
C GLN A 122 -20.11 -4.20 9.87
N GLY A 123 -21.38 -3.89 10.05
CA GLY A 123 -21.97 -2.60 9.66
C GLY A 123 -22.72 -2.67 8.32
N THR A 124 -22.67 -3.78 7.59
CA THR A 124 -23.53 -4.05 6.45
C THR A 124 -24.96 -4.27 6.92
N GLY A 125 -25.94 -3.61 6.29
CA GLY A 125 -27.34 -3.72 6.68
C GLY A 125 -28.13 -2.46 6.36
N THR A 126 -29.26 -2.29 7.04
CA THR A 126 -30.11 -1.09 6.97
C THR A 126 -30.53 -0.65 8.37
N THR A 127 -30.62 0.65 8.58
CA THR A 127 -31.10 1.22 9.86
C THR A 127 -32.51 1.82 9.74
N ASP A 128 -32.91 2.20 8.52
CA ASP A 128 -34.17 2.90 8.23
C ASP A 128 -35.09 2.12 7.28
N GLY A 129 -34.70 0.90 6.89
CA GLY A 129 -35.44 0.06 5.93
C GLY A 129 -35.43 0.58 4.49
N ARG A 130 -34.71 1.67 4.20
CA ARG A 130 -34.66 2.34 2.88
C ARG A 130 -33.25 2.59 2.39
N THR A 131 -32.30 2.69 3.29
CA THR A 131 -30.90 2.90 2.95
C THR A 131 -30.12 1.63 3.21
N ALA A 132 -29.57 1.05 2.15
CA ALA A 132 -28.62 -0.05 2.25
C ALA A 132 -27.23 0.52 2.53
N VAL A 133 -26.58 -0.01 3.56
CA VAL A 133 -25.19 0.26 3.90
C VAL A 133 -24.40 -1.01 3.64
N VAL A 134 -23.35 -0.93 2.86
CA VAL A 134 -22.47 -2.06 2.53
C VAL A 134 -21.07 -1.74 2.95
N VAL A 135 -20.51 -2.57 3.83
CA VAL A 135 -19.12 -2.48 4.26
C VAL A 135 -18.37 -3.69 3.73
N LEU A 136 -17.44 -3.47 2.81
CA LEU A 136 -16.58 -4.51 2.26
C LEU A 136 -15.17 -4.38 2.78
N GLN A 137 -14.58 -5.52 3.05
CA GLN A 137 -13.18 -5.62 3.42
C GLN A 137 -12.47 -6.52 2.41
N GLY A 138 -11.39 -6.02 1.80
CA GLY A 138 -10.59 -6.74 0.82
C GLY A 138 -9.12 -6.75 1.15
N THR A 139 -8.41 -7.77 0.69
CA THR A 139 -6.95 -7.87 0.83
C THR A 139 -6.31 -7.39 -0.48
N ALA A 140 -5.52 -6.31 -0.40
CA ALA A 140 -4.80 -5.78 -1.55
C ALA A 140 -3.56 -6.61 -1.88
N GLU A 141 -3.34 -6.84 -3.16
CA GLU A 141 -2.10 -7.41 -3.70
C GLU A 141 -1.11 -6.28 -4.00
N LEU A 142 0.04 -6.34 -3.35
CA LEU A 142 1.12 -5.39 -3.57
C LEU A 142 2.18 -6.02 -4.48
N PRO A 143 2.45 -5.46 -5.68
CA PRO A 143 3.30 -6.10 -6.66
C PRO A 143 4.78 -6.16 -6.26
N MET A 144 5.27 -5.20 -5.46
CA MET A 144 6.69 -5.10 -5.10
C MET A 144 6.97 -5.73 -3.73
N THR A 145 6.22 -5.37 -2.71
CA THR A 145 6.47 -5.81 -1.32
C THR A 145 5.52 -6.90 -0.85
N GLY A 146 4.48 -7.24 -1.62
CA GLY A 146 3.46 -8.22 -1.23
C GLY A 146 4.02 -9.60 -0.89
N GLY A 147 4.98 -10.10 -1.67
CA GLY A 147 5.65 -11.37 -1.39
C GLY A 147 6.43 -11.38 -0.08
N LEU A 148 7.12 -10.28 0.24
CA LEU A 148 7.83 -10.12 1.51
C LEU A 148 6.88 -10.04 2.69
N LEU A 149 5.79 -9.28 2.56
CA LEU A 149 4.76 -9.17 3.59
C LEU A 149 4.09 -10.53 3.86
N ALA A 150 3.77 -11.28 2.80
CA ALA A 150 3.20 -12.61 2.92
C ALA A 150 4.16 -13.59 3.64
N ALA A 151 5.45 -13.54 3.34
CA ALA A 151 6.47 -14.32 4.04
C ALA A 151 6.56 -13.99 5.54
N LEU A 152 6.19 -12.75 5.92
CA LEU A 152 6.11 -12.30 7.32
C LEU A 152 4.71 -12.53 7.94
N GLY A 153 3.80 -13.23 7.22
CA GLY A 153 2.43 -13.47 7.66
C GLY A 153 1.58 -12.19 7.71
N ARG A 154 1.92 -11.17 6.92
CA ARG A 154 1.23 -9.88 6.88
C ARG A 154 0.56 -9.64 5.54
N SER A 155 -0.57 -8.96 5.56
CA SER A 155 -1.32 -8.52 4.38
C SER A 155 -1.85 -7.10 4.59
N VAL A 156 -2.10 -6.40 3.49
CA VAL A 156 -2.73 -5.09 3.53
C VAL A 156 -4.23 -5.26 3.31
N THR A 157 -4.99 -4.97 4.35
CA THR A 157 -6.46 -5.02 4.31
C THR A 157 -7.01 -3.62 4.08
N ILE A 158 -7.94 -3.50 3.14
CA ILE A 158 -8.65 -2.27 2.81
C ILE A 158 -10.12 -2.46 3.19
N THR A 159 -10.69 -1.48 3.87
CA THR A 159 -12.12 -1.44 4.18
C THR A 159 -12.74 -0.26 3.47
N VAL A 160 -13.88 -0.48 2.82
CA VAL A 160 -14.68 0.53 2.16
C VAL A 160 -16.12 0.43 2.62
N GLU A 161 -16.81 1.56 2.64
CA GLU A 161 -18.23 1.66 2.96
C GLU A 161 -18.95 2.36 1.81
N SER A 162 -20.10 1.84 1.41
CA SER A 162 -20.98 2.43 0.43
C SER A 162 -22.41 2.47 0.93
N ARG A 163 -23.17 3.46 0.48
CA ARG A 163 -24.56 3.65 0.86
C ARG A 163 -25.41 3.95 -0.38
N ALA A 164 -26.49 3.22 -0.52
CA ALA A 164 -27.48 3.50 -1.54
C ALA A 164 -28.87 3.60 -0.91
N ARG A 165 -29.72 4.46 -1.46
CA ARG A 165 -31.09 4.65 -0.99
C ARG A 165 -32.05 4.29 -2.10
N ALA A 166 -33.07 3.53 -1.75
CA ALA A 166 -34.18 3.24 -2.66
C ALA A 166 -34.87 4.55 -3.11
N PRO A 167 -35.17 4.71 -4.41
CA PRO A 167 -35.89 5.87 -4.91
C PRO A 167 -37.27 5.94 -4.29
N LEU A 168 -37.74 7.16 -4.00
CA LEU A 168 -39.14 7.39 -3.59
C LEU A 168 -40.03 7.25 -4.85
N GLN A 169 -40.89 6.26 -4.87
CA GLN A 169 -42.00 6.20 -5.83
C GLN A 169 -43.21 6.93 -5.30
#